data_e1f27ffe77bec87e2f585387de0c445c
#
_entry.id   e1f27ffe77bec87e2f585387de0c445c
#
_cell.length_a   1.000
_cell.length_b   1.000
_cell.length_c   1.000
_cell.angle_alpha   90.00
_cell.angle_beta   90.00
_cell.angle_gamma   90.00
#
_symmetry.space_group_name_H-M   'P 1'
#
loop_
_entity.id
_entity.type
_entity.pdbx_description
1 polymer ?
#
loop_
_entity_poly.entity_id
_entity_poly.type
_entity_poly.pdbx_seq_one_letter_code
_entity_poly.pdbx_strand_id
1 'polypeptide(L)'
;MYLVLKHRTECKMLKRKGMKMTAAGLVCLLLLGAGIFLYKDYYTLKEADLILFMGQSNMSGAGGDAEKAPELIKGAGYEYRAISQPEELCVLSEPFGENEHKEGFLDDRGLIERGGTLVTAFVNAYYEQTKERVVAVSASRGSAQISSFNNYLVEDVIERLEGAKQTMMANHVNIRHIYMVWFQGETDAYVETPEEQYIGGMQKLLHTLQPYGVEQCFVIQIGNAVMGGEEVETSTMQQIQETLCENDENFVLISTLPKEISEMPYMEDGIHFTQEGLNLIGKDAGEHMGAYIKSVTEGR
;
A
#
# COMPACT_ATOMS: atom_id res chain seq x y z
N MET A 1 -63.64 8.98 -68.68
CA MET A 1 -63.45 7.89 -67.71
C MET A 1 -61.96 7.84 -67.35
N TYR A 2 -61.63 7.86 -66.10
CA TYR A 2 -60.38 7.95 -65.44
C TYR A 2 -59.88 9.31 -64.94
N LEU A 3 -60.24 9.60 -63.74
CA LEU A 3 -59.59 10.62 -62.86
C LEU A 3 -58.17 10.21 -62.56
N VAL A 4 -57.21 11.09 -62.68
CA VAL A 4 -55.88 10.99 -62.08
C VAL A 4 -55.77 12.03 -60.98
N LEU A 5 -55.79 11.56 -59.75
CA LEU A 5 -55.54 12.35 -58.55
C LEU A 5 -54.06 12.71 -58.47
N LYS A 6 -53.83 14.04 -58.47
CA LYS A 6 -52.52 14.62 -58.24
C LYS A 6 -52.29 14.70 -56.73
N HIS A 7 -51.52 13.78 -56.16
CA HIS A 7 -51.01 13.93 -54.79
C HIS A 7 -49.82 14.90 -54.80
N ARG A 8 -50.03 16.07 -54.24
CA ARG A 8 -48.95 17.00 -53.85
C ARG A 8 -48.37 16.54 -52.52
N THR A 9 -47.15 16.02 -52.54
CA THR A 9 -46.34 15.76 -51.33
C THR A 9 -45.75 17.10 -50.91
N GLU A 10 -46.28 17.69 -49.85
CA GLU A 10 -45.64 18.82 -49.17
C GLU A 10 -44.47 18.34 -48.39
N CYS A 11 -43.28 18.65 -48.88
CA CYS A 11 -42.01 18.48 -48.10
C CYS A 11 -41.93 19.54 -46.98
N LYS A 12 -42.32 19.18 -45.77
CA LYS A 12 -42.09 20.03 -44.61
C LYS A 12 -40.59 20.06 -44.30
N MET A 13 -39.91 21.13 -44.76
CA MET A 13 -38.57 21.46 -44.27
C MET A 13 -38.65 21.74 -42.78
N LEU A 14 -38.14 20.81 -41.95
CA LEU A 14 -37.83 21.07 -40.57
C LEU A 14 -36.76 22.17 -40.51
N LYS A 15 -37.17 23.40 -40.24
CA LYS A 15 -36.25 24.48 -39.87
C LYS A 15 -35.56 24.04 -38.56
N ARG A 16 -34.29 23.60 -38.61
CA ARG A 16 -33.40 23.52 -37.45
C ARG A 16 -33.35 24.93 -36.85
N LYS A 17 -34.05 25.11 -35.72
CA LYS A 17 -33.79 26.24 -34.84
C LYS A 17 -32.38 26.07 -34.34
N GLY A 18 -31.41 26.73 -34.94
CA GLY A 18 -30.07 26.88 -34.38
C GLY A 18 -30.19 27.57 -33.02
N MET A 19 -29.94 26.85 -31.96
CA MET A 19 -29.91 27.39 -30.62
C MET A 19 -28.71 28.36 -30.58
N LYS A 20 -29.02 29.66 -30.64
CA LYS A 20 -28.00 30.71 -30.48
C LYS A 20 -27.55 30.65 -29.01
N MET A 21 -26.41 29.99 -28.73
CA MET A 21 -25.79 30.09 -27.43
C MET A 21 -25.41 31.55 -27.16
N THR A 22 -25.88 32.09 -26.06
CA THR A 22 -25.47 33.42 -25.59
C THR A 22 -24.00 33.40 -25.20
N ALA A 23 -23.30 34.52 -25.33
CA ALA A 23 -21.90 34.63 -24.91
C ALA A 23 -21.70 34.14 -23.46
N ALA A 24 -22.67 34.38 -22.57
CA ALA A 24 -22.66 33.86 -21.20
C ALA A 24 -22.72 32.34 -21.14
N GLY A 25 -23.52 31.67 -21.99
CA GLY A 25 -23.58 30.21 -22.06
C GLY A 25 -22.28 29.58 -22.55
N LEU A 26 -21.59 30.26 -23.48
CA LEU A 26 -20.28 29.83 -23.97
C LEU A 26 -19.21 29.95 -22.88
N VAL A 27 -19.22 31.05 -22.12
CA VAL A 27 -18.31 31.27 -20.97
C VAL A 27 -18.56 30.24 -19.88
N CYS A 28 -19.83 29.93 -19.55
CA CYS A 28 -20.14 28.89 -18.55
C CYS A 28 -19.66 27.49 -18.99
N LEU A 29 -19.80 27.15 -20.29
CA LEU A 29 -19.29 25.88 -20.81
C LEU A 29 -17.75 25.82 -20.80
N LEU A 30 -17.07 26.91 -21.09
CA LEU A 30 -15.60 27.01 -21.01
C LEU A 30 -15.13 26.93 -19.58
N LEU A 31 -15.80 27.56 -18.62
CA LEU A 31 -15.47 27.48 -17.21
C LEU A 31 -15.74 26.08 -16.63
N LEU A 32 -16.84 25.44 -17.04
CA LEU A 32 -17.12 24.03 -16.69
C LEU A 32 -16.09 23.09 -17.32
N GLY A 33 -15.74 23.28 -18.59
CA GLY A 33 -14.71 22.51 -19.27
C GLY A 33 -13.34 22.69 -18.65
N ALA A 34 -12.96 23.92 -18.31
CA ALA A 34 -11.72 24.23 -17.60
C ALA A 34 -11.71 23.64 -16.17
N GLY A 35 -12.85 23.74 -15.46
CA GLY A 35 -13.03 23.15 -14.14
C GLY A 35 -12.90 21.62 -14.15
N ILE A 36 -13.51 20.95 -15.14
CA ILE A 36 -13.39 19.49 -15.32
C ILE A 36 -11.96 19.11 -15.70
N PHE A 37 -11.31 19.88 -16.57
CA PHE A 37 -9.93 19.65 -16.98
C PHE A 37 -8.98 19.81 -15.80
N LEU A 38 -9.08 20.91 -15.04
CA LEU A 38 -8.27 21.15 -13.84
C LEU A 38 -8.56 20.10 -12.74
N TYR A 39 -9.82 19.71 -12.58
CA TYR A 39 -10.18 18.64 -11.63
C TYR A 39 -9.58 17.30 -12.07
N LYS A 40 -9.67 16.94 -13.35
CA LYS A 40 -9.09 15.71 -13.88
C LYS A 40 -7.55 15.72 -13.76
N ASP A 41 -6.91 16.84 -14.09
CA ASP A 41 -5.45 16.98 -14.00
C ASP A 41 -4.95 16.95 -12.57
N TYR A 42 -5.69 17.57 -11.64
CA TYR A 42 -5.37 17.53 -10.20
C TYR A 42 -5.47 16.14 -9.58
N TYR A 43 -6.44 15.31 -10.03
CA TYR A 43 -6.63 13.97 -9.49
C TYR A 43 -5.99 12.86 -10.34
N THR A 44 -5.41 13.16 -11.48
CA THR A 44 -4.66 12.18 -12.26
C THR A 44 -3.34 11.90 -11.54
N LEU A 45 -3.08 10.63 -11.26
CA LEU A 45 -1.80 10.19 -10.72
C LEU A 45 -0.72 10.41 -11.78
N LYS A 46 0.24 11.29 -11.50
CA LYS A 46 1.37 11.59 -12.41
C LYS A 46 2.68 11.02 -11.90
N GLU A 47 2.83 10.99 -10.58
CA GLU A 47 4.01 10.46 -9.89
C GLU A 47 3.60 9.94 -8.52
N ALA A 48 4.36 8.97 -8.01
CA ALA A 48 4.16 8.37 -6.71
C ALA A 48 5.43 7.71 -6.21
N ASP A 49 5.50 7.52 -4.90
CA ASP A 49 6.44 6.58 -4.29
C ASP A 49 5.85 5.17 -4.37
N LEU A 50 6.66 4.20 -4.76
CA LEU A 50 6.29 2.79 -4.80
C LEU A 50 6.74 2.14 -3.50
N ILE A 51 5.81 1.62 -2.71
CA ILE A 51 6.11 1.06 -1.40
C ILE A 51 5.72 -0.41 -1.33
N LEU A 52 6.70 -1.27 -1.08
CA LEU A 52 6.52 -2.68 -0.77
C LEU A 52 6.16 -2.82 0.72
N PHE A 53 4.95 -3.26 1.04
CA PHE A 53 4.55 -3.62 2.39
C PHE A 53 4.83 -5.10 2.63
N MET A 54 5.90 -5.38 3.36
CA MET A 54 6.46 -6.71 3.57
C MET A 54 6.46 -7.07 5.06
N GLY A 55 6.39 -8.34 5.32
CA GLY A 55 6.39 -8.83 6.70
C GLY A 55 5.51 -10.06 6.87
N GLN A 56 5.02 -10.28 8.09
CA GLN A 56 4.20 -11.44 8.40
C GLN A 56 2.73 -11.08 8.70
N SER A 57 2.06 -11.84 9.54
CA SER A 57 0.62 -11.79 9.77
C SER A 57 0.11 -10.40 10.22
N ASN A 58 0.85 -9.67 11.04
CA ASN A 58 0.49 -8.31 11.45
C ASN A 58 0.54 -7.32 10.28
N MET A 59 1.48 -7.48 9.33
CA MET A 59 1.47 -6.72 8.07
C MET A 59 0.34 -7.17 7.13
N SER A 60 -0.04 -8.44 7.18
CA SER A 60 -1.15 -8.99 6.37
C SER A 60 -2.53 -8.62 6.90
N GLY A 61 -2.63 -8.06 8.11
CA GLY A 61 -3.88 -7.69 8.74
C GLY A 61 -4.60 -8.85 9.43
N ALA A 62 -3.90 -9.91 9.83
CA ALA A 62 -4.47 -10.93 10.69
C ALA A 62 -4.90 -10.29 12.03
N GLY A 63 -6.14 -10.54 12.47
CA GLY A 63 -6.73 -9.87 13.63
C GLY A 63 -7.42 -8.52 13.32
N GLY A 64 -7.19 -7.97 12.12
CA GLY A 64 -7.82 -6.71 11.71
C GLY A 64 -9.27 -6.87 11.22
N ASP A 65 -9.95 -5.74 11.12
CA ASP A 65 -11.33 -5.61 10.67
C ASP A 65 -11.40 -4.44 9.66
N ALA A 66 -11.52 -4.77 8.37
CA ALA A 66 -11.50 -3.79 7.29
C ALA A 66 -12.57 -2.68 7.45
N GLU A 67 -13.71 -2.99 8.09
CA GLU A 67 -14.78 -2.01 8.30
C GLU A 67 -14.39 -0.91 9.31
N LYS A 68 -13.38 -1.18 10.14
CA LYS A 68 -12.85 -0.22 11.13
C LYS A 68 -11.57 0.48 10.67
N ALA A 69 -11.07 0.17 9.48
CA ALA A 69 -9.97 0.89 8.90
C ALA A 69 -10.36 2.34 8.57
N PRO A 70 -9.43 3.31 8.60
CA PRO A 70 -9.76 4.68 8.26
C PRO A 70 -10.09 4.83 6.77
N GLU A 71 -10.94 5.79 6.45
CA GLU A 71 -11.14 6.17 5.05
C GLU A 71 -9.82 6.70 4.45
N LEU A 72 -9.53 6.28 3.23
CA LEU A 72 -8.38 6.79 2.50
C LEU A 72 -8.57 8.27 2.16
N ILE A 73 -7.58 9.09 2.45
CA ILE A 73 -7.52 10.48 1.96
C ILE A 73 -7.56 10.43 0.43
N LYS A 74 -8.51 11.15 -0.17
CA LYS A 74 -8.75 11.11 -1.60
C LYS A 74 -7.48 11.38 -2.41
N GLY A 75 -7.07 10.40 -3.18
CA GLY A 75 -5.90 10.47 -4.06
C GLY A 75 -4.55 10.25 -3.37
N ALA A 76 -4.50 9.96 -2.06
CA ALA A 76 -3.26 9.71 -1.34
C ALA A 76 -2.61 8.37 -1.72
N GLY A 77 -3.42 7.34 -1.98
CA GLY A 77 -2.91 5.99 -2.17
C GLY A 77 -3.59 5.22 -3.30
N TYR A 78 -2.80 4.41 -3.94
CA TYR A 78 -3.19 3.43 -4.95
C TYR A 78 -2.59 2.08 -4.56
N GLU A 79 -3.15 1.01 -5.08
CA GLU A 79 -2.70 -0.36 -4.87
C GLU A 79 -2.40 -1.02 -6.22
N TYR A 80 -1.26 -1.69 -6.31
CA TYR A 80 -0.98 -2.62 -7.40
C TYR A 80 -1.37 -4.03 -6.96
N ARG A 81 -2.33 -4.62 -7.67
CA ARG A 81 -2.88 -5.95 -7.43
C ARG A 81 -2.25 -6.95 -8.39
N ALA A 82 -1.15 -7.55 -7.97
CA ALA A 82 -0.30 -8.40 -8.81
C ALA A 82 -0.98 -9.65 -9.38
N ILE A 83 -2.03 -10.15 -8.72
CA ILE A 83 -2.72 -11.39 -9.09
C ILE A 83 -4.11 -11.09 -9.65
N SER A 84 -4.90 -10.28 -8.94
CA SER A 84 -6.31 -10.09 -9.28
C SER A 84 -6.53 -9.03 -10.37
N GLN A 85 -5.69 -7.99 -10.46
CA GLN A 85 -5.81 -6.89 -11.41
C GLN A 85 -4.44 -6.32 -11.83
N PRO A 86 -3.56 -7.10 -12.48
CA PRO A 86 -2.17 -6.69 -12.74
C PRO A 86 -2.02 -5.61 -13.83
N GLU A 87 -3.08 -5.27 -14.55
CA GLU A 87 -3.03 -4.35 -15.70
C GLU A 87 -3.32 -2.89 -15.32
N GLU A 88 -3.77 -2.63 -14.08
CA GLU A 88 -4.18 -1.29 -13.65
C GLU A 88 -3.81 -0.98 -12.22
N LEU A 89 -3.74 0.30 -11.89
CA LEU A 89 -3.61 0.78 -10.52
C LEU A 89 -5.00 1.01 -9.93
N CYS A 90 -5.32 0.28 -8.87
CA CYS A 90 -6.56 0.44 -8.13
C CYS A 90 -6.44 1.54 -7.08
N VAL A 91 -7.55 2.14 -6.68
CA VAL A 91 -7.54 2.95 -5.45
C VAL A 91 -7.31 2.02 -4.27
N LEU A 92 -6.37 2.38 -3.40
CA LEU A 92 -6.07 1.59 -2.20
C LEU A 92 -7.34 1.39 -1.37
N SER A 93 -7.60 0.17 -0.98
CA SER A 93 -8.76 -0.21 -0.16
C SER A 93 -8.43 -1.37 0.76
N GLU A 94 -9.16 -1.46 1.88
CA GLU A 94 -9.07 -2.60 2.78
C GLU A 94 -10.11 -3.69 2.42
N PRO A 95 -9.80 -4.96 2.59
CA PRO A 95 -8.52 -5.52 3.05
C PRO A 95 -7.40 -5.35 2.01
N PHE A 96 -6.31 -4.69 2.40
CA PHE A 96 -5.17 -4.49 1.50
C PHE A 96 -4.49 -5.83 1.17
N GLY A 97 -4.29 -6.08 -0.13
CA GLY A 97 -3.70 -7.33 -0.62
C GLY A 97 -4.65 -8.53 -0.58
N GLU A 98 -5.96 -8.32 -0.43
CA GLU A 98 -6.96 -9.36 -0.60
C GLU A 98 -6.85 -9.97 -2.00
N ASN A 99 -6.93 -11.31 -2.08
CA ASN A 99 -6.77 -12.07 -3.32
C ASN A 99 -5.41 -11.94 -4.02
N GLU A 100 -4.39 -11.42 -3.34
CA GLU A 100 -3.05 -11.18 -3.89
C GLU A 100 -2.02 -12.28 -3.53
N HIS A 101 -2.45 -13.51 -3.33
CA HIS A 101 -1.56 -14.65 -3.06
C HIS A 101 -1.63 -15.70 -4.15
N LYS A 102 -0.46 -16.25 -4.51
CA LYS A 102 -0.37 -17.36 -5.46
C LYS A 102 -0.87 -18.67 -4.83
N GLU A 103 -1.51 -19.51 -5.64
CA GLU A 103 -1.80 -20.90 -5.24
C GLU A 103 -0.52 -21.59 -4.77
N GLY A 104 -0.62 -22.32 -3.65
CA GLY A 104 0.52 -23.02 -3.04
C GLY A 104 1.35 -22.20 -2.05
N PHE A 105 1.11 -20.90 -1.91
CA PHE A 105 1.70 -20.02 -0.89
C PHE A 105 0.73 -19.79 0.29
N LEU A 106 -0.05 -20.80 0.62
CA LEU A 106 -0.91 -20.78 1.79
C LEU A 106 -0.03 -20.79 3.06
N ASP A 107 -0.48 -20.11 4.12
CA ASP A 107 0.14 -20.31 5.43
C ASP A 107 0.01 -21.78 5.83
N ASP A 108 0.79 -22.23 6.83
CA ASP A 108 0.81 -23.63 7.27
C ASP A 108 -0.56 -24.14 7.76
N ARG A 109 -1.53 -23.25 7.95
CA ARG A 109 -2.91 -23.55 8.35
C ARG A 109 -3.89 -23.54 7.16
N GLY A 110 -3.43 -23.19 5.96
CA GLY A 110 -4.28 -23.10 4.77
C GLY A 110 -5.30 -21.96 4.79
N LEU A 111 -5.16 -21.03 5.72
CA LEU A 111 -6.05 -19.92 5.92
C LEU A 111 -5.30 -18.62 5.59
N ILE A 112 -5.84 -17.87 4.64
CA ILE A 112 -5.46 -16.46 4.47
C ILE A 112 -6.76 -15.67 4.45
N GLU A 113 -7.32 -15.48 5.63
CA GLU A 113 -8.25 -14.37 5.82
C GLU A 113 -7.40 -13.12 6.06
N ARG A 114 -7.35 -12.24 5.08
CA ARG A 114 -6.85 -10.89 5.28
C ARG A 114 -7.98 -10.08 5.88
N GLY A 115 -7.76 -9.59 7.08
CA GLY A 115 -8.57 -8.56 7.71
C GLY A 115 -8.13 -7.17 7.24
N GLY A 116 -8.59 -6.13 7.91
CA GLY A 116 -8.07 -4.79 7.67
C GLY A 116 -6.60 -4.70 8.08
N THR A 117 -5.84 -3.85 7.39
CA THR A 117 -4.39 -3.70 7.61
C THR A 117 -4.05 -2.34 8.23
N LEU A 118 -2.77 -2.14 8.50
CA LEU A 118 -2.22 -0.83 8.90
C LEU A 118 -2.02 0.12 7.70
N VAL A 119 -2.14 -0.38 6.46
CA VAL A 119 -1.61 0.30 5.27
C VAL A 119 -2.38 1.57 4.93
N THR A 120 -3.71 1.57 5.04
CA THR A 120 -4.50 2.78 4.79
C THR A 120 -4.18 3.89 5.78
N ALA A 121 -4.01 3.57 7.08
CA ALA A 121 -3.60 4.52 8.09
C ALA A 121 -2.19 5.07 7.83
N PHE A 122 -1.26 4.19 7.45
CA PHE A 122 0.11 4.55 7.08
C PHE A 122 0.14 5.51 5.88
N VAL A 123 -0.55 5.17 4.79
CA VAL A 123 -0.57 5.97 3.56
C VAL A 123 -1.17 7.35 3.80
N ASN A 124 -2.23 7.43 4.60
CA ASN A 124 -2.83 8.70 4.99
C ASN A 124 -1.83 9.59 5.75
N ALA A 125 -1.17 9.03 6.76
CA ALA A 125 -0.21 9.75 7.59
C ALA A 125 1.04 10.16 6.79
N TYR A 126 1.57 9.27 5.96
CA TYR A 126 2.67 9.58 5.05
C TYR A 126 2.32 10.73 4.10
N TYR A 127 1.12 10.67 3.48
CA TYR A 127 0.64 11.72 2.59
C TYR A 127 0.43 13.06 3.33
N GLU A 128 -0.04 13.06 4.56
CA GLU A 128 -0.18 14.28 5.36
C GLU A 128 1.16 14.95 5.62
N GLN A 129 2.22 14.19 5.82
CA GLN A 129 3.57 14.68 6.05
C GLN A 129 4.24 15.18 4.76
N THR A 130 4.20 14.37 3.70
CA THR A 130 5.00 14.58 2.49
C THR A 130 4.24 15.26 1.35
N LYS A 131 2.92 15.09 1.30
CA LYS A 131 2.03 15.34 0.14
C LYS A 131 2.32 14.45 -1.05
N GLU A 132 3.15 13.42 -0.89
CA GLU A 132 3.48 12.47 -1.91
C GLU A 132 2.51 11.30 -1.91
N ARG A 133 2.12 10.87 -3.10
CA ARG A 133 1.19 9.77 -3.31
C ARG A 133 1.93 8.44 -3.25
N VAL A 134 1.23 7.40 -2.85
CA VAL A 134 1.79 6.06 -2.72
C VAL A 134 1.12 5.10 -3.70
N VAL A 135 1.92 4.28 -4.38
CA VAL A 135 1.47 3.02 -4.96
C VAL A 135 1.94 1.90 -4.03
N ALA A 136 0.99 1.29 -3.33
CA ALA A 136 1.26 0.23 -2.37
C ALA A 136 1.26 -1.15 -3.04
N VAL A 137 2.22 -1.99 -2.67
CA VAL A 137 2.33 -3.38 -3.14
C VAL A 137 2.35 -4.31 -1.94
N SER A 138 1.38 -5.23 -1.89
CA SER A 138 1.32 -6.25 -0.84
C SER A 138 2.31 -7.38 -1.13
N ALA A 139 3.25 -7.61 -0.20
CA ALA A 139 4.24 -8.68 -0.26
C ALA A 139 4.48 -9.31 1.12
N SER A 140 3.45 -9.32 1.97
CA SER A 140 3.50 -9.93 3.30
C SER A 140 3.06 -11.39 3.27
N ARG A 141 3.58 -12.18 4.23
CA ARG A 141 3.30 -13.61 4.35
C ARG A 141 3.16 -14.03 5.82
N GLY A 142 1.99 -14.56 6.19
CA GLY A 142 1.75 -15.07 7.54
C GLY A 142 2.77 -16.11 7.96
N SER A 143 3.19 -16.06 9.22
CA SER A 143 4.17 -16.98 9.84
C SER A 143 5.54 -17.07 9.15
N ALA A 144 5.87 -16.17 8.23
CA ALA A 144 7.14 -16.19 7.52
C ALA A 144 8.29 -15.70 8.43
N GLN A 145 9.40 -16.43 8.39
CA GLN A 145 10.69 -16.04 8.95
C GLN A 145 11.47 -15.20 7.92
N ILE A 146 12.49 -14.48 8.36
CA ILE A 146 13.42 -13.80 7.46
C ILE A 146 14.08 -14.76 6.47
N SER A 147 14.34 -16.00 6.88
CA SER A 147 14.86 -17.05 6.02
C SER A 147 13.93 -17.40 4.87
N SER A 148 12.60 -17.36 5.06
CA SER A 148 11.60 -17.61 4.02
C SER A 148 11.68 -16.57 2.91
N PHE A 149 11.82 -15.30 3.26
CA PHE A 149 12.00 -14.22 2.30
C PHE A 149 13.30 -14.34 1.50
N ASN A 150 14.38 -14.84 2.11
CA ASN A 150 15.64 -15.04 1.42
C ASN A 150 15.72 -16.30 0.55
N ASN A 151 14.70 -17.17 0.62
CA ASN A 151 14.66 -18.43 -0.11
C ASN A 151 13.57 -18.40 -1.19
N TYR A 152 12.34 -18.70 -0.82
CA TYR A 152 11.27 -18.95 -1.81
C TYR A 152 10.31 -17.78 -2.01
N LEU A 153 10.29 -16.77 -1.11
CA LEU A 153 9.39 -15.61 -1.25
C LEU A 153 10.00 -14.48 -2.08
N VAL A 154 11.33 -14.36 -2.15
CA VAL A 154 11.99 -13.23 -2.80
C VAL A 154 11.66 -13.11 -4.29
N GLU A 155 11.51 -14.24 -4.98
CA GLU A 155 11.14 -14.24 -6.40
C GLU A 155 9.74 -13.65 -6.61
N ASP A 156 8.75 -14.01 -5.76
CA ASP A 156 7.41 -13.44 -5.80
C ASP A 156 7.42 -11.94 -5.48
N VAL A 157 8.24 -11.49 -4.53
CA VAL A 157 8.42 -10.06 -4.22
C VAL A 157 8.95 -9.30 -5.43
N ILE A 158 9.98 -9.85 -6.11
CA ILE A 158 10.57 -9.24 -7.31
C ILE A 158 9.55 -9.16 -8.45
N GLU A 159 8.79 -10.24 -8.69
CA GLU A 159 7.74 -10.25 -9.72
C GLU A 159 6.67 -9.18 -9.45
N ARG A 160 6.24 -9.02 -8.20
CA ARG A 160 5.28 -7.96 -7.79
C ARG A 160 5.85 -6.57 -7.99
N LEU A 161 7.10 -6.35 -7.59
CA LEU A 161 7.79 -5.08 -7.77
C LEU A 161 7.92 -4.70 -9.26
N GLU A 162 8.41 -5.61 -10.07
CA GLU A 162 8.56 -5.37 -11.52
C GLU A 162 7.21 -5.19 -12.22
N GLY A 163 6.19 -5.96 -11.84
CA GLY A 163 4.83 -5.78 -12.34
C GLY A 163 4.25 -4.40 -11.98
N ALA A 164 4.43 -3.95 -10.74
CA ALA A 164 4.01 -2.62 -10.31
C ALA A 164 4.71 -1.52 -11.12
N LYS A 165 6.03 -1.62 -11.33
CA LYS A 165 6.81 -0.67 -12.15
C LYS A 165 6.31 -0.62 -13.58
N GLN A 166 6.04 -1.78 -14.19
CA GLN A 166 5.51 -1.87 -15.56
C GLN A 166 4.12 -1.25 -15.66
N THR A 167 3.26 -1.51 -14.68
CA THR A 167 1.89 -0.96 -14.64
C THR A 167 1.90 0.55 -14.40
N MET A 168 2.77 1.06 -13.51
CA MET A 168 2.96 2.51 -13.34
C MET A 168 3.41 3.16 -14.65
N MET A 169 4.40 2.58 -15.32
CA MET A 169 4.89 3.08 -16.61
C MET A 169 3.80 3.07 -17.69
N ALA A 170 3.02 1.99 -17.80
CA ALA A 170 1.92 1.86 -18.76
C ALA A 170 0.81 2.90 -18.52
N ASN A 171 0.61 3.29 -17.25
CA ASN A 171 -0.35 4.34 -16.85
C ASN A 171 0.26 5.74 -16.82
N HIS A 172 1.49 5.93 -17.35
CA HIS A 172 2.20 7.21 -17.37
C HIS A 172 2.42 7.83 -15.98
N VAL A 173 2.64 6.98 -14.98
CA VAL A 173 2.98 7.37 -13.61
C VAL A 173 4.49 7.27 -13.41
N ASN A 174 5.14 8.38 -13.07
CA ASN A 174 6.55 8.40 -12.73
C ASN A 174 6.76 7.80 -11.33
N ILE A 175 7.72 6.90 -11.20
CA ILE A 175 8.19 6.43 -9.89
C ILE A 175 9.18 7.46 -9.37
N ARG A 176 8.95 8.00 -8.17
CA ARG A 176 9.86 8.92 -7.50
C ARG A 176 10.93 8.16 -6.73
N HIS A 177 10.46 7.32 -5.83
CA HIS A 177 11.27 6.46 -4.97
C HIS A 177 10.64 5.07 -4.87
N ILE A 178 11.45 4.08 -4.51
CA ILE A 178 10.99 2.73 -4.20
C ILE A 178 11.48 2.37 -2.81
N TYR A 179 10.54 2.10 -1.92
CA TYR A 179 10.82 1.79 -0.52
C TYR A 179 10.25 0.43 -0.11
N MET A 180 10.80 -0.13 0.93
CA MET A 180 10.31 -1.32 1.61
C MET A 180 9.90 -0.94 3.04
N VAL A 181 8.67 -1.27 3.45
CA VAL A 181 8.21 -1.20 4.83
C VAL A 181 8.13 -2.62 5.37
N TRP A 182 8.79 -2.87 6.49
CA TRP A 182 8.95 -4.19 7.07
C TRP A 182 8.31 -4.28 8.46
N PHE A 183 7.37 -5.22 8.62
CA PHE A 183 6.76 -5.53 9.91
C PHE A 183 6.71 -7.05 10.11
N GLN A 184 7.77 -7.61 10.68
CA GLN A 184 7.96 -9.05 10.90
C GLN A 184 9.05 -9.26 11.98
N GLY A 185 8.99 -10.37 12.69
CA GLY A 185 9.99 -10.76 13.67
C GLY A 185 9.41 -11.68 14.73
N GLU A 186 8.09 -11.78 14.87
CA GLU A 186 7.45 -12.60 15.91
C GLU A 186 7.74 -14.08 15.71
N THR A 187 7.75 -14.57 14.45
CA THR A 187 8.10 -15.95 14.16
C THR A 187 9.58 -16.22 14.40
N ASP A 188 10.46 -15.27 14.03
CA ASP A 188 11.89 -15.39 14.30
C ASP A 188 12.21 -15.32 15.80
N ALA A 189 11.48 -14.50 16.57
CA ALA A 189 11.57 -14.50 18.03
C ALA A 189 11.14 -15.85 18.64
N TYR A 190 10.01 -16.41 18.17
CA TYR A 190 9.49 -17.68 18.66
C TYR A 190 10.44 -18.86 18.42
N VAL A 191 11.14 -18.87 17.26
CA VAL A 191 12.13 -19.92 16.97
C VAL A 191 13.55 -19.56 17.39
N GLU A 192 13.71 -18.46 18.11
CA GLU A 192 14.99 -17.98 18.64
C GLU A 192 16.07 -17.81 17.54
N THR A 193 15.66 -17.19 16.39
CA THR A 193 16.61 -16.91 15.30
C THR A 193 17.78 -16.07 15.82
N PRO A 194 19.04 -16.52 15.67
CA PRO A 194 20.20 -15.79 16.15
C PRO A 194 20.33 -14.40 15.50
N GLU A 195 20.83 -13.43 16.28
CA GLU A 195 21.02 -12.03 15.84
C GLU A 195 21.74 -11.93 14.49
N GLU A 196 22.89 -12.59 14.35
CA GLU A 196 23.68 -12.58 13.09
C GLU A 196 22.87 -13.11 11.91
N GLN A 197 22.01 -14.11 12.12
CA GLN A 197 21.18 -14.68 11.06
C GLN A 197 20.02 -13.74 10.68
N TYR A 198 19.40 -13.07 11.65
CA TYR A 198 18.32 -12.14 11.38
C TYR A 198 18.86 -10.88 10.67
N ILE A 199 19.89 -10.24 11.22
CA ILE A 199 20.53 -9.05 10.65
C ILE A 199 21.07 -9.37 9.24
N GLY A 200 21.86 -10.43 9.11
CA GLY A 200 22.39 -10.85 7.81
C GLY A 200 21.30 -11.21 6.80
N GLY A 201 20.20 -11.78 7.29
CA GLY A 201 19.01 -12.06 6.47
C GLY A 201 18.33 -10.79 5.96
N MET A 202 18.14 -9.77 6.79
CA MET A 202 17.57 -8.48 6.42
C MET A 202 18.44 -7.74 5.40
N GLN A 203 19.75 -7.70 5.67
CA GLN A 203 20.73 -7.09 4.76
C GLN A 203 20.76 -7.80 3.40
N LYS A 204 20.75 -9.14 3.38
CA LYS A 204 20.70 -9.94 2.15
C LYS A 204 19.41 -9.66 1.36
N LEU A 205 18.26 -9.62 2.04
CA LEU A 205 16.98 -9.33 1.39
C LEU A 205 16.99 -7.97 0.72
N LEU A 206 17.38 -6.92 1.45
CA LEU A 206 17.45 -5.58 0.88
C LEU A 206 18.47 -5.51 -0.26
N HIS A 207 19.65 -6.07 -0.10
CA HIS A 207 20.67 -6.14 -1.17
C HIS A 207 20.17 -6.85 -2.43
N THR A 208 19.32 -7.87 -2.27
CA THR A 208 18.68 -8.58 -3.40
C THR A 208 17.65 -7.69 -4.11
N LEU A 209 16.97 -6.80 -3.40
CA LEU A 209 15.95 -5.90 -3.96
C LEU A 209 16.52 -4.58 -4.50
N GLN A 210 17.71 -4.15 -4.05
CA GLN A 210 18.36 -2.91 -4.52
C GLN A 210 18.57 -2.84 -6.04
N PRO A 211 18.99 -3.91 -6.77
CA PRO A 211 19.08 -3.88 -8.23
C PRO A 211 17.76 -3.62 -8.94
N TYR A 212 16.63 -3.84 -8.26
CA TYR A 212 15.29 -3.54 -8.75
C TYR A 212 14.81 -2.15 -8.36
N GLY A 213 15.65 -1.38 -7.67
CA GLY A 213 15.44 0.02 -7.35
C GLY A 213 14.99 0.31 -5.92
N VAL A 214 14.89 -0.69 -5.03
CA VAL A 214 14.57 -0.45 -3.61
C VAL A 214 15.72 0.32 -2.96
N GLU A 215 15.41 1.49 -2.43
CA GLU A 215 16.41 2.43 -1.92
C GLU A 215 16.72 2.20 -0.43
N GLN A 216 15.68 1.91 0.36
CA GLN A 216 15.77 1.84 1.82
C GLN A 216 14.67 0.97 2.40
N CYS A 217 14.93 0.37 3.56
CA CYS A 217 13.97 -0.40 4.35
C CYS A 217 13.57 0.38 5.60
N PHE A 218 12.26 0.56 5.78
CA PHE A 218 11.66 1.19 6.95
C PHE A 218 11.06 0.13 7.85
N VAL A 219 11.58 0.02 9.08
CA VAL A 219 11.26 -1.05 10.02
C VAL A 219 10.22 -0.59 11.03
N ILE A 220 9.14 -1.35 11.16
CA ILE A 220 8.23 -1.31 12.29
C ILE A 220 8.67 -2.42 13.24
N GLN A 221 9.06 -2.05 14.46
CA GLN A 221 9.48 -3.00 15.51
C GLN A 221 8.30 -3.88 15.90
N ILE A 222 8.57 -5.17 16.17
CA ILE A 222 7.52 -6.07 16.66
C ILE A 222 7.07 -5.72 18.08
N GLY A 223 5.83 -6.11 18.39
CA GLY A 223 5.28 -6.03 19.74
C GLY A 223 5.68 -7.20 20.62
N ASN A 224 5.08 -7.27 21.82
CA ASN A 224 5.15 -8.45 22.65
C ASN A 224 4.19 -9.51 22.11
N ALA A 225 4.47 -10.77 22.33
CA ALA A 225 3.67 -11.87 21.80
C ALA A 225 3.47 -12.99 22.83
N VAL A 226 2.31 -13.63 22.75
CA VAL A 226 1.96 -14.85 23.48
C VAL A 226 1.55 -15.90 22.45
N MET A 227 2.27 -16.99 22.33
CA MET A 227 1.98 -18.09 21.43
C MET A 227 1.69 -19.38 22.18
N GLY A 228 0.58 -20.04 21.88
CA GLY A 228 0.19 -21.27 22.56
C GLY A 228 -0.08 -21.12 24.06
N GLY A 229 -0.31 -19.90 24.53
CA GLY A 229 -0.53 -19.56 25.94
C GLY A 229 0.76 -19.29 26.73
N GLU A 230 1.91 -19.29 26.09
CA GLU A 230 3.22 -18.96 26.67
C GLU A 230 3.72 -17.62 26.11
N GLU A 231 4.34 -16.78 26.96
CA GLU A 231 5.00 -15.56 26.54
C GLU A 231 6.20 -15.89 25.65
N VAL A 232 6.30 -15.24 24.50
CA VAL A 232 7.46 -15.31 23.61
C VAL A 232 8.47 -14.26 24.05
N GLU A 233 9.74 -14.63 24.11
CA GLU A 233 10.82 -13.69 24.40
C GLU A 233 11.08 -12.80 23.18
N THR A 234 10.27 -11.76 23.07
CA THR A 234 10.34 -10.80 21.94
C THR A 234 11.34 -9.69 22.16
N SER A 235 11.78 -9.43 23.42
CA SER A 235 12.68 -8.32 23.73
C SER A 235 14.03 -8.47 23.03
N THR A 236 14.52 -9.70 22.89
CA THR A 236 15.76 -9.99 22.14
C THR A 236 15.60 -9.59 20.67
N MET A 237 14.50 -9.96 20.01
CA MET A 237 14.27 -9.61 18.62
C MET A 237 14.05 -8.09 18.45
N GLN A 238 13.36 -7.45 19.37
CA GLN A 238 13.22 -6.00 19.41
C GLN A 238 14.59 -5.30 19.46
N GLN A 239 15.50 -5.79 20.32
CA GLN A 239 16.86 -5.27 20.40
C GLN A 239 17.67 -5.52 19.12
N ILE A 240 17.49 -6.67 18.46
CA ILE A 240 18.11 -6.98 17.17
C ILE A 240 17.64 -5.99 16.10
N GLN A 241 16.34 -5.65 16.05
CA GLN A 241 15.79 -4.68 15.12
C GLN A 241 16.32 -3.26 15.38
N GLU A 242 16.45 -2.85 16.63
CA GLU A 242 17.10 -1.60 17.02
C GLU A 242 18.56 -1.58 16.56
N THR A 243 19.33 -2.64 16.90
CA THR A 243 20.75 -2.79 16.52
C THR A 243 20.96 -2.71 15.00
N LEU A 244 20.08 -3.35 14.21
CA LEU A 244 20.12 -3.29 12.75
C LEU A 244 20.00 -1.84 12.28
N CYS A 245 18.97 -1.12 12.76
CA CYS A 245 18.68 0.26 12.33
C CYS A 245 19.71 1.27 12.83
N GLU A 246 20.37 1.02 13.98
CA GLU A 246 21.43 1.88 14.50
C GLU A 246 22.75 1.73 13.72
N ASN A 247 23.05 0.53 13.20
CA ASN A 247 24.34 0.20 12.61
C ASN A 247 24.34 0.14 11.08
N ASP A 248 23.19 0.24 10.42
CA ASP A 248 23.07 0.20 8.95
C ASP A 248 22.10 1.27 8.46
N GLU A 249 22.63 2.32 7.83
CA GLU A 249 21.86 3.46 7.32
C GLU A 249 20.79 3.11 6.26
N ASN A 250 20.84 1.91 5.70
CA ASN A 250 19.83 1.42 4.78
C ASN A 250 18.54 0.99 5.49
N PHE A 251 18.57 0.91 6.82
CA PHE A 251 17.42 0.55 7.67
C PHE A 251 17.07 1.70 8.59
N VAL A 252 15.79 2.06 8.63
CA VAL A 252 15.30 3.15 9.47
C VAL A 252 14.17 2.64 10.35
N LEU A 253 14.32 2.74 11.65
CA LEU A 253 13.27 2.40 12.61
C LEU A 253 12.22 3.52 12.60
N ILE A 254 11.00 3.22 12.16
CA ILE A 254 9.93 4.19 12.01
C ILE A 254 8.80 4.06 13.02
N SER A 255 8.75 2.96 13.77
CA SER A 255 7.78 2.80 14.87
C SER A 255 8.27 1.76 15.88
N THR A 256 8.16 2.11 17.15
CA THR A 256 8.28 1.21 18.29
C THR A 256 6.94 1.02 19.02
N LEU A 257 5.89 1.64 18.51
CA LEU A 257 4.55 1.65 19.10
C LEU A 257 3.97 0.24 19.33
N PRO A 258 4.22 -0.78 18.45
CA PRO A 258 3.74 -2.13 18.71
C PRO A 258 4.13 -2.68 20.09
N LYS A 259 5.34 -2.38 20.55
CA LYS A 259 5.81 -2.79 21.89
C LYS A 259 5.00 -2.14 23.02
N GLU A 260 4.59 -0.89 22.83
CA GLU A 260 3.89 -0.12 23.86
C GLU A 260 2.42 -0.50 23.98
N ILE A 261 1.80 -0.95 22.87
CA ILE A 261 0.36 -1.26 22.81
C ILE A 261 0.05 -2.75 22.70
N SER A 262 1.02 -3.63 22.95
CA SER A 262 0.83 -5.10 22.96
C SER A 262 0.03 -5.58 24.17
N GLU A 263 -1.14 -4.99 24.39
CA GLU A 263 -2.08 -5.35 25.45
C GLU A 263 -3.52 -5.03 25.04
N MET A 264 -4.48 -5.53 25.80
CA MET A 264 -5.89 -5.18 25.58
C MET A 264 -6.11 -3.66 25.76
N PRO A 265 -6.89 -2.98 24.89
CA PRO A 265 -7.80 -3.58 23.88
C PRO A 265 -7.18 -3.74 22.47
N TYR A 266 -5.88 -3.53 22.29
CA TYR A 266 -5.25 -3.45 20.98
C TYR A 266 -4.81 -4.81 20.41
N MET A 267 -4.93 -5.89 21.19
CA MET A 267 -4.64 -7.25 20.75
C MET A 267 -5.94 -8.04 20.55
N GLU A 268 -6.06 -8.72 19.40
CA GLU A 268 -7.17 -9.64 19.09
C GLU A 268 -6.95 -10.99 19.76
N ASP A 269 -5.72 -11.46 19.71
CA ASP A 269 -5.22 -12.63 20.40
C ASP A 269 -3.85 -12.31 21.03
N GLY A 270 -3.08 -13.28 21.39
CA GLY A 270 -1.77 -13.02 22.00
C GLY A 270 -0.70 -12.48 21.06
N ILE A 271 -0.95 -12.36 19.75
CA ILE A 271 0.07 -11.99 18.75
C ILE A 271 -0.41 -10.99 17.72
N HIS A 272 -1.69 -11.00 17.38
CA HIS A 272 -2.24 -10.16 16.32
C HIS A 272 -2.92 -8.92 16.91
N PHE A 273 -2.63 -7.78 16.31
CA PHE A 273 -3.26 -6.52 16.69
C PHE A 273 -4.69 -6.44 16.14
N THR A 274 -5.61 -5.87 16.96
CA THR A 274 -6.92 -5.45 16.47
C THR A 274 -6.78 -4.36 15.42
N GLN A 275 -7.85 -4.07 14.66
CA GLN A 275 -7.81 -2.96 13.70
C GLN A 275 -7.47 -1.62 14.36
N GLU A 276 -7.93 -1.37 15.57
CA GLU A 276 -7.59 -0.14 16.29
C GLU A 276 -6.07 -0.06 16.55
N GLY A 277 -5.45 -1.17 16.98
CA GLY A 277 -4.00 -1.26 17.13
C GLY A 277 -3.27 -1.06 15.79
N LEU A 278 -3.72 -1.72 14.72
CA LEU A 278 -3.14 -1.57 13.38
C LEU A 278 -3.27 -0.14 12.84
N ASN A 279 -4.39 0.55 13.09
CA ASN A 279 -4.57 1.94 12.71
C ASN A 279 -3.59 2.88 13.43
N LEU A 280 -3.36 2.65 14.73
CA LEU A 280 -2.39 3.43 15.51
C LEU A 280 -0.96 3.19 15.01
N ILE A 281 -0.57 1.93 14.80
CA ILE A 281 0.76 1.54 14.29
C ILE A 281 0.98 2.13 12.90
N GLY A 282 0.01 1.99 12.00
CA GLY A 282 0.10 2.53 10.64
C GLY A 282 0.26 4.04 10.62
N LYS A 283 -0.53 4.74 11.44
CA LYS A 283 -0.43 6.19 11.57
C LYS A 283 0.95 6.61 12.08
N ASP A 284 1.41 6.02 13.18
CA ASP A 284 2.70 6.33 13.78
C ASP A 284 3.86 6.09 12.80
N ALA A 285 3.88 4.92 12.16
CA ALA A 285 4.90 4.57 11.18
C ALA A 285 4.88 5.49 9.95
N GLY A 286 3.69 5.84 9.43
CA GLY A 286 3.54 6.74 8.29
C GLY A 286 3.98 8.17 8.61
N GLU A 287 3.67 8.68 9.81
CA GLU A 287 4.12 9.98 10.29
C GLU A 287 5.65 10.04 10.39
N HIS A 288 6.29 9.04 11.01
CA HIS A 288 7.74 8.99 11.18
C HIS A 288 8.49 8.78 9.86
N MET A 289 8.02 7.88 8.99
CA MET A 289 8.61 7.73 7.66
C MET A 289 8.49 9.03 6.85
N GLY A 290 7.31 9.66 6.85
CA GLY A 290 7.12 10.93 6.15
C GLY A 290 8.00 12.04 6.66
N ALA A 291 8.16 12.16 7.98
CA ALA A 291 9.06 13.13 8.60
C ALA A 291 10.53 12.87 8.25
N TYR A 292 10.96 11.60 8.25
CA TYR A 292 12.30 11.20 7.83
C TYR A 292 12.57 11.60 6.37
N ILE A 293 11.70 11.20 5.43
CA ILE A 293 11.84 11.51 4.01
C ILE A 293 11.93 13.02 3.78
N LYS A 294 11.10 13.79 4.46
CA LYS A 294 11.12 15.24 4.38
C LYS A 294 12.45 15.83 4.86
N SER A 295 12.99 15.31 5.97
CA SER A 295 14.26 15.77 6.54
C SER A 295 15.45 15.54 5.60
N VAL A 296 15.49 14.40 4.90
CA VAL A 296 16.59 14.09 3.96
C VAL A 296 16.46 14.79 2.62
N THR A 297 15.23 15.17 2.22
CA THR A 297 15.00 15.95 1.00
C THR A 297 15.22 17.44 1.18
N GLU A 298 14.85 18.02 2.33
CA GLU A 298 15.07 19.44 2.65
C GLU A 298 16.53 19.76 3.05
N GLY A 299 17.30 18.74 3.44
CA GLY A 299 18.73 18.86 3.80
C GLY A 299 19.69 18.80 2.60
N ARG A 300 19.18 18.59 1.40
CA ARG A 300 19.94 18.59 0.12
C ARG A 300 19.69 19.87 -0.64
#